data_bf296816194969ac2767cc5aa30a2b7a
#
_entry.id   bf296816194969ac2767cc5aa30a2b7a
#
_cell.length_a   1.000
_cell.length_b   1.000
_cell.length_c   1.000
_cell.angle_alpha   90.00
_cell.angle_beta   90.00
_cell.angle_gamma   90.00
#
_symmetry.space_group_name_H-M   'P 1'
#
loop_
_entity.id
_entity.type
_entity.pdbx_description
1 polymer ?
#
loop_
_entity_poly.entity_id
_entity_poly.type
_entity_poly.pdbx_seq_one_letter_code
_entity_poly.pdbx_strand_id
1 'polypeptide(L)'
;LIEAALQAGGRDNITVIAVEPEAVLEAEAVAARAKAMESLFLFEDLPFHARLRVGRIVSELYVTPGQKIVQQNEQGDTLYVVVQGDFSVLVDGQEVAILKEGEHFGELALVDSEPRSADIIAKGFGHLLCIERDAVREYCMMEPALGNLLLWKLVATLGQRLQATNKALTNRT
;
A
#
# COMPACT_ATOMS: atom_id res chain seq x y z
N LEU A 1 -35.37 -12.58 -7.30
CA LEU A 1 -35.71 -12.33 -8.75
C LEU A 1 -36.52 -13.51 -9.30
N ILE A 2 -36.10 -14.77 -9.19
CA ILE A 2 -36.82 -15.95 -9.67
C ILE A 2 -38.20 -16.07 -9.03
N GLU A 3 -38.33 -15.91 -7.70
CA GLU A 3 -39.60 -15.91 -7.00
C GLU A 3 -40.55 -14.78 -7.46
N ALA A 4 -40.04 -13.58 -7.69
CA ALA A 4 -40.83 -12.46 -8.19
C ALA A 4 -41.34 -12.73 -9.63
N ALA A 5 -40.54 -13.37 -10.48
CA ALA A 5 -40.95 -13.76 -11.85
C ALA A 5 -41.99 -14.89 -11.84
N LEU A 6 -41.89 -15.85 -10.91
CA LEU A 6 -42.88 -16.90 -10.71
C LEU A 6 -44.24 -16.38 -10.22
N GLN A 7 -44.22 -15.41 -9.28
CA GLN A 7 -45.42 -14.71 -8.77
C GLN A 7 -46.11 -13.86 -9.84
N ALA A 8 -45.36 -13.37 -10.83
CA ALA A 8 -45.90 -12.62 -11.98
C ALA A 8 -46.53 -13.51 -13.09
N GLY A 9 -46.66 -14.82 -12.83
CA GLY A 9 -47.36 -15.74 -13.75
C GLY A 9 -46.51 -16.29 -14.88
N GLY A 10 -45.21 -16.38 -14.73
CA GLY A 10 -44.32 -17.03 -15.70
C GLY A 10 -44.71 -18.44 -16.01
N ARG A 11 -45.07 -18.70 -17.26
CA ARG A 11 -45.56 -20.03 -17.77
C ARG A 11 -44.53 -20.77 -18.62
N ASP A 12 -43.30 -20.28 -18.69
CA ASP A 12 -42.23 -20.84 -19.51
C ASP A 12 -40.90 -20.80 -18.76
N ASN A 13 -39.83 -21.35 -19.36
CA ASN A 13 -38.49 -21.42 -18.76
C ASN A 13 -37.98 -20.02 -18.37
N ILE A 14 -37.79 -19.80 -17.04
CA ILE A 14 -37.26 -18.54 -16.50
C ILE A 14 -35.76 -18.69 -16.38
N THR A 15 -35.00 -17.93 -17.20
CA THR A 15 -33.55 -17.81 -17.05
C THR A 15 -33.25 -16.45 -16.41
N VAL A 16 -32.65 -16.43 -15.26
CA VAL A 16 -32.17 -15.21 -14.58
C VAL A 16 -30.66 -15.18 -14.75
N ILE A 17 -30.16 -14.19 -15.46
CA ILE A 17 -28.72 -13.88 -15.53
C ILE A 17 -28.48 -12.72 -14.57
N ALA A 18 -27.83 -13.01 -13.43
CA ALA A 18 -27.32 -11.98 -12.56
C ALA A 18 -25.93 -11.58 -13.08
N VAL A 19 -25.79 -10.38 -13.59
CA VAL A 19 -24.50 -9.78 -13.95
C VAL A 19 -24.14 -8.85 -12.82
N GLU A 20 -23.16 -9.21 -11.99
CA GLU A 20 -22.46 -8.21 -11.18
C GLU A 20 -21.57 -7.43 -12.12
N PRO A 21 -21.70 -6.10 -12.21
CA PRO A 21 -20.81 -5.33 -13.07
C PRO A 21 -19.41 -5.32 -12.44
N GLU A 22 -18.53 -6.14 -12.96
CA GLU A 22 -17.10 -6.17 -12.65
C GLU A 22 -16.48 -4.74 -12.72
N ALA A 23 -17.01 -3.90 -13.60
CA ALA A 23 -16.64 -2.50 -13.77
C ALA A 23 -16.85 -1.62 -12.51
N VAL A 24 -17.76 -1.95 -11.60
CA VAL A 24 -17.96 -1.15 -10.36
C VAL A 24 -16.88 -1.50 -9.35
N LEU A 25 -16.55 -2.78 -9.22
CA LEU A 25 -15.47 -3.25 -8.34
C LEU A 25 -14.11 -2.75 -8.85
N GLU A 26 -13.89 -2.74 -10.17
CA GLU A 26 -12.70 -2.14 -10.76
C GLU A 26 -12.63 -0.63 -10.52
N ALA A 27 -13.73 0.10 -10.63
CA ALA A 27 -13.76 1.54 -10.40
C ALA A 27 -13.45 1.89 -8.93
N GLU A 28 -13.98 1.13 -7.98
CA GLU A 28 -13.68 1.30 -6.54
C GLU A 28 -12.22 0.96 -6.23
N ALA A 29 -11.69 -0.13 -6.79
CA ALA A 29 -10.29 -0.51 -6.65
C ALA A 29 -9.34 0.52 -7.25
N VAL A 30 -9.65 1.05 -8.45
CA VAL A 30 -8.89 2.13 -9.09
C VAL A 30 -8.93 3.40 -8.24
N ALA A 31 -10.09 3.77 -7.68
CA ALA A 31 -10.22 4.93 -6.82
C ALA A 31 -9.44 4.77 -5.51
N ALA A 32 -9.51 3.60 -4.87
CA ALA A 32 -8.75 3.29 -3.65
C ALA A 32 -7.24 3.32 -3.91
N ARG A 33 -6.79 2.75 -5.01
CA ARG A 33 -5.40 2.82 -5.46
C ARG A 33 -4.93 4.25 -5.69
N ALA A 34 -5.72 5.05 -6.43
CA ALA A 34 -5.40 6.45 -6.69
C ALA A 34 -5.29 7.25 -5.38
N LYS A 35 -6.23 7.05 -4.45
CA LYS A 35 -6.21 7.68 -3.12
C LYS A 35 -4.98 7.26 -2.31
N ALA A 36 -4.63 5.97 -2.30
CA ALA A 36 -3.45 5.47 -1.60
C ALA A 36 -2.16 6.04 -2.21
N MET A 37 -2.10 6.16 -3.53
CA MET A 37 -0.97 6.82 -4.21
C MET A 37 -0.89 8.31 -3.90
N GLU A 38 -2.04 9.00 -3.75
CA GLU A 38 -2.06 10.42 -3.37
C GLU A 38 -1.62 10.63 -1.92
N SER A 39 -1.97 9.72 -1.02
CA SER A 39 -1.57 9.78 0.40
C SER A 39 -0.09 9.42 0.62
N LEU A 40 0.55 8.75 -0.33
CA LEU A 40 1.96 8.42 -0.20
C LEU A 40 2.83 9.66 -0.34
N PHE A 41 3.60 9.96 0.69
CA PHE A 41 4.51 11.11 0.75
C PHE A 41 5.43 11.26 -0.48
N LEU A 42 5.79 10.13 -1.12
CA LEU A 42 6.61 10.12 -2.33
C LEU A 42 5.91 10.74 -3.54
N PHE A 43 4.58 10.68 -3.61
CA PHE A 43 3.80 11.07 -4.79
C PHE A 43 2.96 12.32 -4.56
N GLU A 44 2.87 12.80 -3.32
CA GLU A 44 2.31 14.10 -2.97
C GLU A 44 2.99 15.17 -3.83
N ASP A 45 2.26 16.13 -4.37
CA ASP A 45 2.73 17.19 -5.29
C ASP A 45 3.27 16.73 -6.66
N LEU A 46 3.27 15.44 -6.99
CA LEU A 46 3.59 15.03 -8.35
C LEU A 46 2.50 15.50 -9.32
N PRO A 47 2.87 16.06 -10.49
CA PRO A 47 1.91 16.32 -11.56
C PRO A 47 1.18 15.05 -11.97
N PHE A 48 -0.07 15.17 -12.41
CA PHE A 48 -0.92 14.02 -12.78
C PHE A 48 -0.23 13.05 -13.76
N HIS A 49 0.43 13.57 -14.80
CA HIS A 49 1.16 12.75 -15.75
C HIS A 49 2.34 11.97 -15.13
N ALA A 50 2.99 12.53 -14.11
CA ALA A 50 4.07 11.87 -13.39
C ALA A 50 3.52 10.75 -12.50
N ARG A 51 2.39 10.97 -11.83
CA ARG A 51 1.69 9.93 -11.03
C ARG A 51 1.29 8.74 -11.89
N LEU A 52 0.78 8.96 -13.10
CA LEU A 52 0.46 7.88 -14.03
C LEU A 52 1.68 7.04 -14.42
N ARG A 53 2.84 7.67 -14.60
CA ARG A 53 4.09 6.95 -14.93
C ARG A 53 4.62 6.17 -13.75
N VAL A 54 4.63 6.76 -12.56
CA VAL A 54 5.02 6.08 -11.31
C VAL A 54 4.09 4.89 -11.02
N GLY A 55 2.83 4.98 -11.36
CA GLY A 55 1.89 3.87 -11.25
C GLY A 55 2.33 2.57 -11.95
N ARG A 56 3.27 2.65 -12.91
CA ARG A 56 3.80 1.47 -13.60
C ARG A 56 4.80 0.65 -12.79
N ILE A 57 5.43 1.27 -11.80
CA ILE A 57 6.39 0.60 -10.90
C ILE A 57 5.74 0.15 -9.59
N VAL A 58 4.42 0.28 -9.47
CA VAL A 58 3.64 -0.11 -8.31
C VAL A 58 2.91 -1.41 -8.62
N SER A 59 3.16 -2.43 -7.84
CA SER A 59 2.41 -3.69 -7.84
C SER A 59 1.42 -3.74 -6.66
N GLU A 60 0.51 -4.69 -6.68
CA GLU A 60 -0.52 -4.86 -5.66
C GLU A 60 -0.37 -6.21 -4.95
N LEU A 61 -0.59 -6.21 -3.65
CA LEU A 61 -0.56 -7.41 -2.81
C LEU A 61 -1.84 -7.49 -1.98
N TYR A 62 -2.65 -8.51 -2.24
CA TYR A 62 -3.80 -8.85 -1.41
C TYR A 62 -3.38 -9.88 -0.37
N VAL A 63 -3.80 -9.67 0.87
CA VAL A 63 -3.36 -10.48 2.00
C VAL A 63 -4.53 -11.03 2.79
N THR A 64 -4.29 -12.17 3.46
CA THR A 64 -5.26 -12.85 4.31
C THR A 64 -4.93 -12.65 5.80
N PRO A 65 -5.91 -12.85 6.71
CA PRO A 65 -5.68 -12.73 8.14
C PRO A 65 -4.51 -13.58 8.63
N GLY A 66 -3.62 -12.98 9.42
CA GLY A 66 -2.43 -13.65 9.98
C GLY A 66 -1.26 -13.80 9.00
N GLN A 67 -1.40 -13.37 7.75
CA GLN A 67 -0.31 -13.42 6.79
C GLN A 67 0.81 -12.45 7.24
N LYS A 68 2.03 -12.99 7.33
CA LYS A 68 3.24 -12.20 7.57
C LYS A 68 3.73 -11.63 6.23
N ILE A 69 3.84 -10.31 6.15
CA ILE A 69 4.27 -9.58 4.95
C ILE A 69 5.77 -9.33 5.00
N VAL A 70 6.26 -8.97 6.18
CA VAL A 70 7.67 -8.66 6.43
C VAL A 70 8.08 -9.39 7.70
N GLN A 71 9.27 -9.95 7.71
CA GLN A 71 9.86 -10.60 8.87
C GLN A 71 11.04 -9.80 9.40
N GLN A 72 11.07 -9.56 10.73
CA GLN A 72 12.16 -8.89 11.41
C GLN A 72 13.50 -9.61 11.17
N ASN A 73 14.57 -8.84 10.95
CA ASN A 73 15.93 -9.30 10.65
C ASN A 73 16.12 -9.92 9.25
N GLU A 74 15.07 -10.05 8.42
CA GLU A 74 15.23 -10.46 7.02
C GLU A 74 15.60 -9.28 6.12
N GLN A 75 16.28 -9.57 5.03
CA GLN A 75 16.55 -8.59 3.97
C GLN A 75 15.27 -8.23 3.24
N GLY A 76 15.15 -6.99 2.81
CA GLY A 76 14.01 -6.56 2.02
C GLY A 76 14.34 -5.32 1.18
N ASP A 77 13.65 -5.20 0.07
CA ASP A 77 13.85 -4.17 -0.96
C ASP A 77 12.56 -3.43 -1.33
N THR A 78 11.46 -3.67 -0.61
CA THR A 78 10.13 -3.20 -0.97
C THR A 78 9.57 -2.24 0.09
N LEU A 79 9.06 -1.10 -0.36
CA LEU A 79 8.18 -0.20 0.37
C LEU A 79 6.73 -0.66 0.18
N TYR A 80 5.95 -0.66 1.24
CA TYR A 80 4.53 -1.00 1.24
C TYR A 80 3.68 0.19 1.67
N VAL A 81 2.51 0.37 1.02
CA VAL A 81 1.50 1.36 1.39
C VAL A 81 0.18 0.65 1.66
N VAL A 82 -0.45 0.95 2.77
CA VAL A 82 -1.73 0.35 3.15
C VAL A 82 -2.85 1.04 2.36
N VAL A 83 -3.50 0.28 1.47
CA VAL A 83 -4.71 0.70 0.75
C VAL A 83 -5.94 0.38 1.59
N GLN A 84 -5.95 -0.82 2.22
CA GLN A 84 -7.06 -1.30 3.03
C GLN A 84 -6.55 -2.31 4.06
N GLY A 85 -7.20 -2.35 5.23
CA GLY A 85 -6.93 -3.28 6.31
C GLY A 85 -5.98 -2.71 7.38
N ASP A 86 -5.84 -3.47 8.46
CA ASP A 86 -4.98 -3.16 9.59
C ASP A 86 -3.81 -4.14 9.66
N PHE A 87 -2.62 -3.64 10.00
CA PHE A 87 -1.40 -4.44 10.06
C PHE A 87 -0.68 -4.22 11.39
N SER A 88 -0.43 -5.31 12.13
CA SER A 88 0.37 -5.28 13.35
C SER A 88 1.84 -5.10 13.03
N VAL A 89 2.50 -4.18 13.73
CA VAL A 89 3.96 -4.02 13.75
C VAL A 89 4.48 -4.67 15.02
N LEU A 90 5.29 -5.72 14.89
CA LEU A 90 5.86 -6.42 16.04
C LEU A 90 7.39 -6.27 16.06
N VAL A 91 7.91 -5.90 17.20
CA VAL A 91 9.36 -5.90 17.47
C VAL A 91 9.62 -6.92 18.58
N ASP A 92 10.49 -7.88 18.31
CA ASP A 92 10.79 -8.98 19.22
C ASP A 92 9.53 -9.72 19.73
N GLY A 93 8.54 -9.85 18.83
CA GLY A 93 7.27 -10.52 19.09
C GLY A 93 6.23 -9.67 19.86
N GLN A 94 6.54 -8.43 20.23
CA GLN A 94 5.63 -7.52 20.91
C GLN A 94 5.00 -6.54 19.92
N GLU A 95 3.66 -6.42 19.90
CA GLU A 95 2.97 -5.43 19.10
C GLU A 95 3.26 -4.02 19.62
N VAL A 96 3.93 -3.20 18.80
CA VAL A 96 4.33 -1.84 19.15
C VAL A 96 3.49 -0.78 18.45
N ALA A 97 2.84 -1.14 17.34
CA ALA A 97 1.97 -0.24 16.56
C ALA A 97 1.01 -1.04 15.68
N ILE A 98 0.00 -0.35 15.16
CA ILE A 98 -0.91 -0.85 14.11
C ILE A 98 -0.88 0.16 12.98
N LEU A 99 -0.59 -0.32 11.76
CA LEU A 99 -0.65 0.48 10.53
C LEU A 99 -2.05 0.38 9.93
N LYS A 100 -2.55 1.50 9.45
CA LYS A 100 -3.88 1.68 8.87
C LYS A 100 -3.83 2.23 7.46
N GLU A 101 -4.98 2.35 6.82
CA GLU A 101 -5.14 2.95 5.49
C GLU A 101 -4.40 4.29 5.38
N GLY A 102 -3.62 4.46 4.30
CA GLY A 102 -2.79 5.62 4.02
C GLY A 102 -1.40 5.59 4.67
N GLU A 103 -1.15 4.70 5.64
CA GLU A 103 0.17 4.55 6.25
C GLU A 103 1.07 3.65 5.39
N HIS A 104 2.38 3.74 5.65
CA HIS A 104 3.39 3.01 4.88
C HIS A 104 4.48 2.44 5.79
N PHE A 105 5.19 1.43 5.30
CA PHE A 105 6.31 0.80 5.99
C PHE A 105 7.36 0.28 5.01
N GLY A 106 8.57 0.09 5.49
CA GLY A 106 9.67 -0.43 4.68
C GLY A 106 10.33 0.60 3.76
N GLU A 107 10.17 1.90 4.02
CA GLU A 107 10.76 2.97 3.22
C GLU A 107 12.30 2.97 3.25
N LEU A 108 12.91 2.49 4.34
CA LEU A 108 14.36 2.33 4.44
C LEU A 108 14.89 1.36 3.39
N ALA A 109 14.09 0.35 3.04
CA ALA A 109 14.45 -0.62 2.01
C ALA A 109 14.69 -0.01 0.62
N LEU A 110 14.19 1.20 0.35
CA LEU A 110 14.47 1.90 -0.92
C LEU A 110 15.87 2.49 -0.99
N VAL A 111 16.48 2.80 0.15
CA VAL A 111 17.80 3.46 0.22
C VAL A 111 18.90 2.56 0.74
N ASP A 112 18.57 1.65 1.65
CA ASP A 112 19.54 0.82 2.35
C ASP A 112 19.17 -0.67 2.22
N SER A 113 20.18 -1.53 2.44
CA SER A 113 20.03 -2.98 2.49
C SER A 113 20.02 -3.52 3.92
N GLU A 114 19.77 -2.64 4.91
CA GLU A 114 19.66 -3.05 6.30
C GLU A 114 18.48 -4.02 6.51
N PRO A 115 18.61 -4.97 7.43
CA PRO A 115 17.55 -5.90 7.75
C PRO A 115 16.29 -5.18 8.26
N ARG A 116 15.13 -5.81 8.04
CA ARG A 116 13.83 -5.30 8.52
C ARG A 116 13.83 -5.13 10.04
N SER A 117 13.38 -3.99 10.53
CA SER A 117 13.35 -3.65 11.96
C SER A 117 12.20 -4.29 12.73
N ALA A 118 11.17 -4.81 12.05
CA ALA A 118 9.97 -5.37 12.65
C ALA A 118 9.33 -6.44 11.78
N ASP A 119 8.52 -7.31 12.41
CA ASP A 119 7.52 -8.12 11.69
C ASP A 119 6.32 -7.25 11.33
N ILE A 120 5.73 -7.48 10.14
CA ILE A 120 4.44 -6.91 9.75
C ILE A 120 3.48 -8.05 9.45
N ILE A 121 2.35 -8.07 10.17
CA ILE A 121 1.36 -9.14 10.08
C ILE A 121 -0.03 -8.54 9.83
N ALA A 122 -0.75 -9.05 8.82
CA ALA A 122 -2.12 -8.65 8.54
C ALA A 122 -3.07 -9.10 9.66
N LYS A 123 -3.86 -8.18 10.22
CA LYS A 123 -4.90 -8.48 11.25
C LYS A 123 -6.15 -9.07 10.62
N GLY A 124 -6.41 -8.76 9.37
CA GLY A 124 -7.56 -9.20 8.59
C GLY A 124 -7.22 -9.33 7.11
N PHE A 125 -8.24 -9.39 6.26
CA PHE A 125 -8.02 -9.18 4.83
C PHE A 125 -7.51 -7.77 4.59
N GLY A 126 -6.58 -7.62 3.67
CA GLY A 126 -5.97 -6.32 3.39
C GLY A 126 -5.45 -6.22 1.97
N HIS A 127 -5.15 -4.98 1.58
CA HIS A 127 -4.61 -4.63 0.28
C HIS A 127 -3.46 -3.65 0.46
N LEU A 128 -2.32 -3.95 -0.12
CA LEU A 128 -1.10 -3.16 -0.10
C LEU A 128 -0.67 -2.78 -1.51
N LEU A 129 -0.12 -1.59 -1.68
CA LEU A 129 0.72 -1.26 -2.83
C LEU A 129 2.18 -1.56 -2.47
N CYS A 130 2.91 -2.14 -3.42
CA CYS A 130 4.30 -2.55 -3.27
C CYS A 130 5.16 -1.79 -4.28
N ILE A 131 6.26 -1.23 -3.81
CA ILE A 131 7.21 -0.47 -4.63
C ILE A 131 8.61 -1.02 -4.35
N GLU A 132 9.18 -1.67 -5.34
CA GLU A 132 10.50 -2.29 -5.24
C GLU A 132 11.62 -1.25 -5.45
N ARG A 133 12.74 -1.41 -4.74
CA ARG A 133 13.92 -0.56 -4.83
C ARG A 133 14.44 -0.42 -6.25
N ASP A 134 14.60 -1.55 -6.94
CA ASP A 134 15.20 -1.56 -8.28
C ASP A 134 14.27 -0.88 -9.30
N ALA A 135 12.96 -1.03 -9.16
CA ALA A 135 11.98 -0.32 -9.97
C ALA A 135 12.05 1.21 -9.76
N VAL A 136 12.24 1.66 -8.51
CA VAL A 136 12.46 3.10 -8.20
C VAL A 136 13.76 3.58 -8.82
N ARG A 137 14.86 2.82 -8.70
CA ARG A 137 16.15 3.18 -9.27
C ARG A 137 16.10 3.31 -10.78
N GLU A 138 15.51 2.33 -11.45
CA GLU A 138 15.32 2.34 -12.90
C GLU A 138 14.48 3.54 -13.34
N TYR A 139 13.38 3.82 -12.63
CA TYR A 139 12.54 4.98 -12.89
C TYR A 139 13.32 6.30 -12.74
N CYS A 140 14.12 6.45 -11.69
CA CYS A 140 14.96 7.62 -11.48
C CYS A 140 16.02 7.82 -12.59
N MET A 141 16.52 6.74 -13.16
CA MET A 141 17.46 6.80 -14.30
C MET A 141 16.75 7.23 -15.59
N MET A 142 15.52 6.76 -15.83
CA MET A 142 14.74 7.12 -17.02
C MET A 142 14.20 8.54 -16.97
N GLU A 143 13.80 9.01 -15.78
CA GLU A 143 13.16 10.30 -15.56
C GLU A 143 13.91 11.08 -14.46
N PRO A 144 15.15 11.59 -14.71
CA PRO A 144 16.01 12.15 -13.66
C PRO A 144 15.40 13.33 -12.89
N ALA A 145 14.58 14.16 -13.55
CA ALA A 145 13.93 15.30 -12.90
C ALA A 145 12.90 14.85 -11.85
N LEU A 146 12.10 13.82 -12.15
CA LEU A 146 11.13 13.23 -11.23
C LEU A 146 11.85 12.37 -10.17
N GLY A 147 12.88 11.63 -10.56
CA GLY A 147 13.72 10.87 -9.64
C GLY A 147 14.33 11.77 -8.56
N ASN A 148 14.85 12.93 -8.94
CA ASN A 148 15.40 13.89 -8.00
C ASN A 148 14.32 14.39 -7.01
N LEU A 149 13.11 14.67 -7.49
CA LEU A 149 11.99 15.06 -6.61
C LEU A 149 11.63 13.97 -5.62
N LEU A 150 11.54 12.71 -6.07
CA LEU A 150 11.27 11.55 -5.20
C LEU A 150 12.34 11.37 -4.12
N LEU A 151 13.62 11.51 -4.49
CA LEU A 151 14.73 11.42 -3.53
C LEU A 151 14.67 12.51 -2.47
N TRP A 152 14.38 13.77 -2.84
CA TRP A 152 14.23 14.84 -1.86
C TRP A 152 13.07 14.61 -0.90
N LYS A 153 11.93 14.09 -1.39
CA LYS A 153 10.79 13.72 -0.53
C LYS A 153 11.15 12.59 0.43
N LEU A 154 11.87 11.59 -0.04
CA LEU A 154 12.33 10.49 0.81
C LEU A 154 13.27 11.00 1.91
N VAL A 155 14.25 11.84 1.57
CA VAL A 155 15.16 12.47 2.53
C VAL A 155 14.40 13.29 3.57
N ALA A 156 13.41 14.09 3.15
CA ALA A 156 12.58 14.89 4.06
C ALA A 156 11.82 14.00 5.06
N THR A 157 11.20 12.93 4.58
CA THR A 157 10.45 11.97 5.42
C THR A 157 11.36 11.25 6.43
N LEU A 158 12.53 10.79 6.00
CA LEU A 158 13.51 10.17 6.89
C LEU A 158 14.01 11.16 7.94
N GLY A 159 14.25 12.42 7.57
CA GLY A 159 14.61 13.49 8.49
C GLY A 159 13.53 13.75 9.54
N GLN A 160 12.25 13.77 9.15
CA GLN A 160 11.13 13.91 10.10
C GLN A 160 11.03 12.74 11.07
N ARG A 161 11.17 11.50 10.59
CA ARG A 161 11.17 10.29 11.45
C ARG A 161 12.32 10.29 12.44
N LEU A 162 13.52 10.67 12.00
CA LEU A 162 14.68 10.80 12.89
C LEU A 162 14.43 11.83 13.99
N GLN A 163 13.88 13.00 13.65
CA GLN A 163 13.53 14.02 14.62
C GLN A 163 12.47 13.54 15.62
N ALA A 164 11.44 12.84 15.16
CA ALA A 164 10.40 12.27 16.01
C ALA A 164 10.99 11.25 17.00
N THR A 165 11.86 10.35 16.52
CA THR A 165 12.54 9.35 17.34
C THR A 165 13.43 10.02 18.41
N ASN A 166 14.21 11.03 18.03
CA ASN A 166 15.06 11.75 18.98
C ASN A 166 14.24 12.46 20.06
N LYS A 167 13.10 13.10 19.71
CA LYS A 167 12.19 13.69 20.70
C LYS A 167 11.60 12.65 21.66
N ALA A 168 11.20 11.49 21.15
CA ALA A 168 10.67 10.42 21.97
C ALA A 168 11.71 9.86 22.97
N LEU A 169 12.97 9.78 22.58
CA LEU A 169 14.07 9.38 23.46
C LEU A 169 14.36 10.44 24.55
N THR A 170 14.36 11.72 24.19
CA THR A 170 14.61 12.82 25.14
C THR A 170 13.50 12.96 26.18
N ASN A 171 12.25 12.62 25.85
CA ASN A 171 11.13 12.70 26.79
C ASN A 171 11.02 11.48 27.74
N ARG A 172 11.88 10.47 27.58
CA ARG A 172 11.95 9.29 28.47
C ARG A 172 13.05 9.39 29.55
N THR A 173 13.84 10.45 29.50
CA THR A 173 14.84 10.82 30.51
C THR A 173 14.30 11.90 31.42
#